data_538f8fe7a700a109133b44bf3b4b8e30
#
_entry.id   538f8fe7a700a109133b44bf3b4b8e30
#
_cell.length_a   1.000
_cell.length_b   1.000
_cell.length_c   1.000
_cell.angle_alpha   90.00
_cell.angle_beta   90.00
_cell.angle_gamma   90.00
#
_symmetry.space_group_name_H-M   'P 1'
#
loop_
_entity.id
_entity.type
_entity.pdbx_description
1 polymer ?
#
loop_
_entity_poly.entity_id
_entity_poly.type
_entity_poly.pdbx_seq_one_letter_code
_entity_poly.pdbx_strand_id
1 'polypeptide(L)'
;MKSLTSWFVLIVSIAVIVSSCAKSDESTSSSTSSSDDTSDNSTTTSDNSTNTSDNSSSQSVPGVFVALAESGNIVRSTDNGSSWDNVTSPTANDLNGVTFGNNTFVGVGASGNIIRSTNNGSSWDNATSPTGNVIRGVTFGNNIFVGVGASGNIIRSTNNGSSWDNATSPTATNLYGVGFGNNTFIATGDQGNIVKSTDNGSSWDNATSPTGNNLKAVTFGNNTFVGVGASGNIIRSTNNGSSWDNATSPTGNNIRGVTFGNNIFVGVAASGNIFRSTDNGSSFDNVTSGLPGTSDYNILGVGFGNNTFNAVGKGGN
;
A
#
# COMPACT_ATOMS: atom_id res chain seq x y z
N MET A 1 34.47 -21.27 -8.59
CA MET A 1 33.67 -20.38 -9.43
C MET A 1 32.28 -20.33 -8.82
N LYS A 2 31.97 -19.23 -8.12
CA LYS A 2 30.64 -19.00 -7.55
C LYS A 2 29.80 -18.35 -8.66
N SER A 3 28.74 -19.01 -9.06
CA SER A 3 27.74 -18.50 -10.00
C SER A 3 27.15 -17.22 -9.40
N LEU A 4 27.40 -16.07 -10.02
CA LEU A 4 26.64 -14.85 -9.79
C LEU A 4 25.26 -15.08 -10.42
N THR A 5 24.28 -15.46 -9.62
CA THR A 5 22.88 -15.34 -10.01
C THR A 5 22.56 -13.86 -10.06
N SER A 6 22.50 -13.32 -11.27
CA SER A 6 22.08 -11.96 -11.52
C SER A 6 20.60 -11.84 -11.17
N TRP A 7 20.31 -11.14 -10.08
CA TRP A 7 18.94 -10.82 -9.68
C TRP A 7 18.50 -9.57 -10.46
N PHE A 8 17.71 -9.76 -11.48
CA PHE A 8 17.03 -8.64 -12.13
C PHE A 8 15.76 -8.30 -11.34
N VAL A 9 15.70 -7.11 -10.78
CA VAL A 9 14.44 -6.53 -10.28
C VAL A 9 13.67 -6.08 -11.51
N LEU A 10 12.56 -6.76 -11.81
CA LEU A 10 11.66 -6.33 -12.87
C LEU A 10 10.79 -5.20 -12.36
N ILE A 11 10.93 -4.03 -12.94
CA ILE A 11 10.12 -2.85 -12.63
C ILE A 11 9.24 -2.56 -13.83
N VAL A 12 7.93 -2.58 -13.63
CA VAL A 12 6.95 -2.26 -14.67
C VAL A 12 6.21 -0.99 -14.27
N SER A 13 6.43 0.08 -15.03
CA SER A 13 5.63 1.30 -14.90
C SER A 13 4.35 1.13 -15.71
N ILE A 14 3.19 1.15 -15.04
CA ILE A 14 1.89 0.95 -15.66
C ILE A 14 1.22 2.30 -15.84
N ALA A 15 1.18 2.79 -17.07
CA ALA A 15 0.34 3.93 -17.43
C ALA A 15 -1.09 3.44 -17.64
N VAL A 16 -1.98 3.65 -16.68
CA VAL A 16 -3.40 3.37 -16.88
C VAL A 16 -4.03 4.57 -17.54
N ILE A 17 -4.28 4.48 -18.87
CA ILE A 17 -5.02 5.50 -19.61
C ILE A 17 -6.50 5.33 -19.26
N VAL A 18 -7.03 6.25 -18.44
CA VAL A 18 -8.46 6.35 -18.19
C VAL A 18 -9.04 7.19 -19.33
N SER A 19 -9.62 6.54 -20.35
CA SER A 19 -10.44 7.23 -21.34
C SER A 19 -11.79 7.57 -20.69
N SER A 20 -11.93 8.79 -20.18
CA SER A 20 -13.24 9.31 -19.80
C SER A 20 -13.99 9.71 -21.07
N CYS A 21 -15.02 8.96 -21.41
CA CYS A 21 -15.99 9.39 -22.40
C CYS A 21 -16.82 10.52 -21.78
N ALA A 22 -16.46 11.76 -22.04
CA ALA A 22 -17.30 12.90 -21.72
C ALA A 22 -18.46 12.93 -22.73
N LYS A 23 -19.68 12.68 -22.26
CA LYS A 23 -20.89 13.07 -23.00
C LYS A 23 -20.97 14.59 -22.95
N SER A 24 -20.88 15.19 -24.13
CA SER A 24 -21.24 16.58 -24.34
C SER A 24 -22.76 16.70 -24.37
N ASP A 25 -23.35 17.36 -23.39
CA ASP A 25 -24.67 17.98 -23.54
C ASP A 25 -24.46 19.48 -23.67
N GLU A 26 -24.68 19.97 -24.89
CA GLU A 26 -24.85 21.38 -25.18
C GLU A 26 -26.17 21.87 -24.58
N SER A 27 -26.12 22.97 -23.83
CA SER A 27 -27.22 23.93 -23.80
C SER A 27 -26.69 25.33 -23.55
N THR A 28 -26.88 26.14 -24.57
CA THR A 28 -26.70 27.58 -24.64
C THR A 28 -27.67 28.34 -23.73
N SER A 29 -27.22 29.40 -23.04
CA SER A 29 -27.78 30.76 -23.12
C SER A 29 -27.13 31.71 -22.08
N SER A 30 -26.49 32.70 -22.60
CA SER A 30 -26.59 34.16 -22.55
C SER A 30 -26.70 34.86 -21.18
N SER A 31 -25.65 35.65 -20.92
CA SER A 31 -25.56 37.05 -20.47
C SER A 31 -26.48 37.58 -19.37
N THR A 32 -25.95 38.24 -18.35
CA THR A 32 -25.72 39.70 -18.24
C THR A 32 -25.07 40.06 -16.91
N SER A 33 -24.27 41.10 -17.01
CA SER A 33 -23.55 41.85 -15.99
C SER A 33 -24.42 42.53 -14.94
N SER A 34 -23.93 42.71 -13.71
CA SER A 34 -23.74 44.03 -13.10
C SER A 34 -23.16 43.95 -11.70
N SER A 35 -22.31 44.90 -11.48
CA SER A 35 -21.52 45.44 -10.40
C SER A 35 -22.20 45.68 -9.06
N ASP A 36 -21.28 45.80 -8.08
CA ASP A 36 -21.19 46.63 -6.87
C ASP A 36 -21.55 45.98 -5.54
N ASP A 37 -20.61 45.90 -4.73
CA ASP A 37 -19.89 46.76 -3.76
C ASP A 37 -20.26 46.46 -2.27
N THR A 38 -19.20 46.47 -1.48
CA THR A 38 -19.06 46.79 -0.03
C THR A 38 -19.37 45.75 1.04
N SER A 39 -18.22 45.47 1.71
CA SER A 39 -17.95 45.51 3.17
C SER A 39 -18.46 44.42 4.09
N ASP A 40 -17.40 43.75 4.61
CA ASP A 40 -17.13 43.55 6.06
C ASP A 40 -18.05 42.58 6.84
N ASN A 41 -17.51 41.51 7.27
CA ASN A 41 -17.26 41.16 8.67
C ASN A 41 -16.97 39.70 8.88
N SER A 42 -15.89 39.44 9.55
CA SER A 42 -15.38 38.17 10.07
C SER A 42 -16.43 37.27 10.71
N THR A 43 -16.51 36.05 10.27
CA THR A 43 -16.83 34.91 11.14
C THR A 43 -16.03 33.70 10.69
N THR A 44 -15.23 33.19 11.60
CA THR A 44 -14.50 31.95 11.54
C THR A 44 -15.45 30.82 11.24
N THR A 45 -15.44 30.34 10.01
CA THR A 45 -15.96 29.02 9.67
C THR A 45 -14.78 28.08 9.59
N SER A 46 -14.75 27.15 10.52
CA SER A 46 -13.89 25.99 10.50
C SER A 46 -14.03 25.29 9.15
N ASP A 47 -12.99 25.38 8.33
CA ASP A 47 -12.83 24.54 7.16
C ASP A 47 -12.83 23.10 7.62
N ASN A 48 -13.96 22.43 7.42
CA ASN A 48 -14.06 20.98 7.45
C ASN A 48 -13.36 20.47 6.18
N SER A 49 -12.04 20.53 6.19
CA SER A 49 -11.19 19.82 5.27
C SER A 49 -11.53 18.34 5.44
N THR A 50 -12.32 17.81 4.53
CA THR A 50 -12.49 16.38 4.37
C THR A 50 -11.11 15.81 4.05
N ASN A 51 -10.42 15.38 5.11
CA ASN A 51 -9.22 14.57 5.02
C ASN A 51 -9.64 13.24 4.42
N THR A 52 -9.69 13.16 3.11
CA THR A 52 -9.55 11.89 2.41
C THR A 52 -8.11 11.45 2.65
N SER A 53 -7.89 10.78 3.77
CA SER A 53 -6.63 10.10 4.03
C SER A 53 -6.54 8.94 3.06
N ASP A 54 -6.09 9.23 1.83
CA ASP A 54 -5.61 8.24 0.90
C ASP A 54 -4.41 7.55 1.55
N ASN A 55 -4.70 6.46 2.23
CA ASN A 55 -3.65 5.57 2.69
C ASN A 55 -3.25 4.59 1.59
N SER A 56 -2.96 5.09 0.43
CA SER A 56 -1.95 4.48 -0.39
C SER A 56 -0.63 5.01 0.17
N SER A 57 0.21 4.13 0.62
CA SER A 57 1.51 4.36 1.25
C SER A 57 2.52 5.06 0.33
N SER A 58 2.13 6.18 -0.24
CA SER A 58 3.00 7.06 -0.99
C SER A 58 2.45 8.48 -0.95
N GLN A 59 2.58 9.15 0.21
CA GLN A 59 2.83 10.57 0.11
C GLN A 59 4.22 10.69 -0.51
N SER A 60 4.28 10.56 -1.82
CA SER A 60 5.50 10.76 -2.57
C SER A 60 5.86 12.24 -2.47
N VAL A 61 7.07 12.54 -2.08
CA VAL A 61 7.75 13.70 -2.65
C VAL A 61 7.57 13.55 -4.15
N PRO A 62 7.05 14.55 -4.87
CA PRO A 62 6.73 14.37 -6.28
C PRO A 62 7.88 13.68 -7.02
N GLY A 63 7.61 12.50 -7.61
CA GLY A 63 8.57 11.76 -8.38
C GLY A 63 9.45 10.74 -7.65
N VAL A 64 9.39 10.60 -6.31
CA VAL A 64 10.23 9.63 -5.60
C VAL A 64 9.48 8.34 -5.31
N PHE A 65 10.04 7.22 -5.76
CA PHE A 65 9.63 5.87 -5.39
C PHE A 65 10.80 5.10 -4.77
N VAL A 66 10.49 4.22 -3.86
CA VAL A 66 11.46 3.31 -3.22
C VAL A 66 10.92 1.89 -3.30
N ALA A 67 11.80 0.96 -3.68
CA ALA A 67 11.51 -0.46 -3.57
C ALA A 67 12.58 -1.16 -2.75
N LEU A 68 12.15 -2.08 -1.91
CA LEU A 68 12.98 -2.88 -1.02
C LEU A 68 12.92 -4.36 -1.44
N ALA A 69 14.03 -5.08 -1.21
CA ALA A 69 14.14 -6.47 -1.64
C ALA A 69 14.98 -7.33 -0.69
N GLU A 70 15.18 -8.59 -1.09
CA GLU A 70 16.03 -9.56 -0.39
C GLU A 70 17.47 -9.04 -0.26
N SER A 71 18.18 -9.55 0.76
CA SER A 71 19.58 -9.19 1.05
C SER A 71 19.81 -7.69 1.30
N GLY A 72 18.79 -7.00 1.79
CA GLY A 72 18.84 -5.58 2.12
C GLY A 72 18.84 -4.66 0.90
N ASN A 73 18.60 -5.14 -0.31
CA ASN A 73 18.63 -4.29 -1.51
C ASN A 73 17.57 -3.19 -1.43
N ILE A 74 17.99 -1.98 -1.75
CA ILE A 74 17.17 -0.77 -1.85
C ILE A 74 17.39 -0.14 -3.21
N VAL A 75 16.30 0.12 -3.94
CA VAL A 75 16.35 0.92 -5.17
C VAL A 75 15.43 2.12 -5.03
N ARG A 76 15.84 3.23 -5.63
CA ARG A 76 15.15 4.52 -5.57
C ARG A 76 15.00 5.10 -6.96
N SER A 77 13.82 5.63 -7.26
CA SER A 77 13.55 6.43 -8.46
C SER A 77 13.23 7.87 -8.05
N THR A 78 13.63 8.84 -8.85
CA THR A 78 13.28 10.27 -8.71
C THR A 78 12.55 10.82 -9.93
N ASP A 79 12.19 9.94 -10.87
CA ASP A 79 11.59 10.27 -12.16
C ASP A 79 10.31 9.46 -12.44
N ASN A 80 9.49 9.27 -11.40
CA ASN A 80 8.23 8.52 -11.46
C ASN A 80 8.37 7.05 -11.86
N GLY A 81 9.51 6.42 -11.53
CA GLY A 81 9.75 5.01 -11.84
C GLY A 81 10.33 4.76 -13.24
N SER A 82 10.72 5.80 -13.96
CA SER A 82 11.32 5.67 -15.30
C SER A 82 12.74 5.13 -15.23
N SER A 83 13.50 5.50 -14.21
CA SER A 83 14.80 4.94 -13.88
C SER A 83 14.97 4.67 -12.40
N TRP A 84 15.90 3.79 -12.05
CA TRP A 84 16.10 3.35 -10.68
C TRP A 84 17.59 3.22 -10.36
N ASP A 85 18.00 3.79 -9.22
CA ASP A 85 19.34 3.74 -8.70
C ASP A 85 19.43 2.87 -7.45
N ASN A 86 20.54 2.16 -7.27
CA ASN A 86 20.82 1.45 -6.03
C ASN A 86 21.16 2.43 -4.92
N VAL A 87 20.62 2.17 -3.72
CA VAL A 87 20.90 2.93 -2.51
C VAL A 87 21.57 2.01 -1.49
N THR A 88 22.57 2.54 -0.79
CA THR A 88 23.25 1.78 0.26
C THR A 88 22.29 1.47 1.41
N SER A 89 22.20 0.20 1.75
CA SER A 89 21.37 -0.31 2.85
C SER A 89 22.21 -0.42 4.14
N PRO A 90 21.62 -0.11 5.31
CA PRO A 90 22.27 -0.33 6.59
C PRO A 90 22.19 -1.79 7.06
N THR A 91 21.59 -2.68 6.28
CA THR A 91 21.37 -4.09 6.62
C THR A 91 21.58 -5.02 5.43
N ALA A 92 21.96 -6.27 5.69
CA ALA A 92 21.96 -7.36 4.71
C ALA A 92 20.74 -8.28 4.86
N ASN A 93 19.81 -7.98 5.78
CA ASN A 93 18.60 -8.76 5.98
C ASN A 93 17.58 -8.47 4.88
N ASP A 94 16.75 -9.48 4.56
CA ASP A 94 15.63 -9.30 3.63
C ASP A 94 14.68 -8.22 4.14
N LEU A 95 14.30 -7.31 3.25
CA LEU A 95 13.35 -6.25 3.49
C LEU A 95 12.03 -6.59 2.79
N ASN A 96 10.93 -6.57 3.56
CA ASN A 96 9.64 -7.11 3.14
C ASN A 96 8.59 -6.05 2.81
N GLY A 97 8.71 -4.87 3.40
CA GLY A 97 7.73 -3.80 3.23
C GLY A 97 8.31 -2.42 3.43
N VAL A 98 7.74 -1.44 2.75
CA VAL A 98 8.09 -0.02 2.87
C VAL A 98 6.84 0.83 2.87
N THR A 99 6.86 1.90 3.64
CA THR A 99 5.83 2.93 3.65
C THR A 99 6.45 4.32 3.78
N PHE A 100 5.68 5.34 3.44
CA PHE A 100 6.07 6.73 3.60
C PHE A 100 5.03 7.50 4.41
N GLY A 101 5.47 8.36 5.30
CA GLY A 101 4.62 9.26 6.06
C GLY A 101 5.46 10.28 6.81
N ASN A 102 4.94 11.48 7.05
CA ASN A 102 5.66 12.57 7.72
C ASN A 102 7.09 12.77 7.18
N ASN A 103 7.26 12.86 5.87
CA ASN A 103 8.55 13.01 5.19
C ASN A 103 9.58 11.92 5.55
N THR A 104 9.12 10.76 5.98
CA THR A 104 9.97 9.64 6.39
C THR A 104 9.56 8.37 5.67
N PHE A 105 10.52 7.69 5.04
CA PHE A 105 10.35 6.30 4.64
C PHE A 105 10.71 5.39 5.80
N VAL A 106 9.92 4.35 5.98
CA VAL A 106 10.19 3.26 6.92
C VAL A 106 10.15 1.94 6.17
N GLY A 107 11.24 1.18 6.24
CA GLY A 107 11.36 -0.17 5.72
C GLY A 107 11.40 -1.19 6.85
N VAL A 108 10.80 -2.37 6.65
CA VAL A 108 10.74 -3.45 7.64
C VAL A 108 11.13 -4.78 7.01
N GLY A 109 11.65 -5.71 7.83
CA GLY A 109 12.15 -6.96 7.26
C GLY A 109 12.38 -8.10 8.23
N ALA A 110 13.24 -9.01 7.80
CA ALA A 110 13.65 -10.20 8.53
C ALA A 110 14.35 -9.83 9.85
N SER A 111 14.27 -10.74 10.82
CA SER A 111 14.92 -10.61 12.13
C SER A 111 14.52 -9.32 12.88
N GLY A 112 13.29 -8.85 12.68
CA GLY A 112 12.79 -7.63 13.29
C GLY A 112 13.42 -6.35 12.75
N ASN A 113 14.13 -6.41 11.63
CA ASN A 113 14.85 -5.26 11.10
C ASN A 113 13.90 -4.12 10.71
N ILE A 114 14.25 -2.92 11.13
CA ILE A 114 13.56 -1.66 10.78
C ILE A 114 14.61 -0.68 10.29
N ILE A 115 14.41 -0.13 9.12
CA ILE A 115 15.24 0.93 8.54
C ILE A 115 14.43 2.18 8.29
N ARG A 116 15.07 3.33 8.34
CA ARG A 116 14.41 4.64 8.25
C ARG A 116 15.21 5.60 7.39
N SER A 117 14.51 6.40 6.57
CA SER A 117 15.11 7.50 5.79
C SER A 117 14.28 8.78 5.98
N THR A 118 14.95 9.89 6.28
CA THR A 118 14.34 11.24 6.42
C THR A 118 14.74 12.18 5.30
N ASN A 119 15.42 11.68 4.29
CA ASN A 119 15.96 12.44 3.16
C ASN A 119 15.51 11.86 1.81
N ASN A 120 14.22 11.53 1.73
CA ASN A 120 13.60 11.02 0.50
C ASN A 120 14.23 9.73 -0.04
N GLY A 121 14.64 8.81 0.87
CA GLY A 121 15.21 7.53 0.48
C GLY A 121 16.65 7.59 0.00
N SER A 122 17.34 8.73 0.11
CA SER A 122 18.73 8.88 -0.37
C SER A 122 19.75 8.18 0.53
N SER A 123 19.47 8.09 1.82
CA SER A 123 20.22 7.28 2.77
C SER A 123 19.29 6.71 3.84
N TRP A 124 19.75 5.66 4.51
CA TRP A 124 18.96 4.90 5.46
C TRP A 124 19.78 4.55 6.71
N ASP A 125 19.09 4.59 7.84
CA ASP A 125 19.64 4.21 9.14
C ASP A 125 18.80 3.09 9.76
N ASN A 126 19.41 2.25 10.61
CA ASN A 126 18.67 1.28 11.40
C ASN A 126 17.90 1.98 12.54
N ALA A 127 16.66 1.58 12.76
CA ALA A 127 15.89 1.93 13.95
C ALA A 127 15.82 0.77 14.93
N THR A 128 15.67 1.07 16.22
CA THR A 128 15.54 0.04 17.26
C THR A 128 14.19 -0.65 17.17
N SER A 129 14.20 -1.96 17.01
CA SER A 129 13.01 -2.81 16.97
C SER A 129 12.73 -3.43 18.35
N PRO A 130 11.46 -3.52 18.76
CA PRO A 130 11.07 -4.19 19.99
C PRO A 130 10.97 -5.73 19.84
N THR A 131 11.27 -6.27 18.66
CA THR A 131 11.08 -7.69 18.33
C THR A 131 12.21 -8.24 17.48
N GLY A 132 12.51 -9.53 17.63
CA GLY A 132 13.31 -10.31 16.68
C GLY A 132 12.51 -11.04 15.62
N ASN A 133 11.17 -10.95 15.66
CA ASN A 133 10.32 -11.61 14.68
C ASN A 133 10.38 -10.91 13.31
N VAL A 134 10.18 -11.68 12.24
CA VAL A 134 10.06 -11.12 10.89
C VAL A 134 8.89 -10.14 10.83
N ILE A 135 9.14 -8.89 10.47
CA ILE A 135 8.11 -7.89 10.16
C ILE A 135 7.85 -7.96 8.65
N ARG A 136 6.59 -8.09 8.25
CA ARG A 136 6.18 -8.40 6.87
C ARG A 136 5.55 -7.22 6.16
N GLY A 137 4.78 -6.43 6.88
CA GLY A 137 4.07 -5.26 6.35
C GLY A 137 4.21 -4.07 7.29
N VAL A 138 4.15 -2.87 6.71
CA VAL A 138 4.19 -1.60 7.44
C VAL A 138 3.29 -0.59 6.73
N THR A 139 2.59 0.23 7.51
CA THR A 139 1.75 1.32 7.02
C THR A 139 1.89 2.56 7.90
N PHE A 140 1.41 3.69 7.39
CA PHE A 140 1.35 4.96 8.10
C PHE A 140 -0.08 5.50 8.11
N GLY A 141 -0.52 6.03 9.22
CA GLY A 141 -1.80 6.71 9.37
C GLY A 141 -1.89 7.43 10.69
N ASN A 142 -2.59 8.55 10.77
CA ASN A 142 -2.75 9.37 11.98
C ASN A 142 -1.41 9.68 12.69
N ASN A 143 -0.36 9.99 11.93
CA ASN A 143 0.99 10.23 12.45
C ASN A 143 1.63 9.02 13.18
N ILE A 144 1.11 7.82 12.94
CA ILE A 144 1.56 6.57 13.54
C ILE A 144 2.08 5.65 12.43
N PHE A 145 3.23 5.03 12.62
CA PHE A 145 3.64 3.87 11.85
C PHE A 145 3.21 2.60 12.58
N VAL A 146 2.66 1.65 11.84
CA VAL A 146 2.28 0.33 12.34
C VAL A 146 2.94 -0.74 11.48
N GLY A 147 3.68 -1.65 12.11
CA GLY A 147 4.27 -2.83 11.47
C GLY A 147 3.60 -4.11 11.96
N VAL A 148 3.47 -5.10 11.07
CA VAL A 148 2.87 -6.41 11.41
C VAL A 148 3.75 -7.54 10.90
N GLY A 149 3.71 -8.71 11.56
CA GLY A 149 4.64 -9.76 11.19
C GLY A 149 4.32 -11.16 11.71
N ALA A 150 5.38 -11.94 11.83
CA ALA A 150 5.30 -13.33 12.25
C ALA A 150 4.73 -13.47 13.67
N SER A 151 4.05 -14.59 13.92
CA SER A 151 3.48 -14.93 15.23
C SER A 151 2.53 -13.88 15.78
N GLY A 152 1.76 -13.22 14.89
CA GLY A 152 0.82 -12.18 15.25
C GLY A 152 1.45 -10.87 15.74
N ASN A 153 2.77 -10.71 15.61
CA ASN A 153 3.45 -9.53 16.11
C ASN A 153 2.93 -8.25 15.47
N ILE A 154 2.64 -7.26 16.29
CA ILE A 154 2.24 -5.91 15.88
C ILE A 154 3.15 -4.93 16.64
N ILE A 155 3.76 -4.02 15.91
CA ILE A 155 4.62 -2.97 16.45
C ILE A 155 4.10 -1.59 16.01
N ARG A 156 4.40 -0.58 16.79
CA ARG A 156 3.87 0.76 16.63
C ARG A 156 4.91 1.81 16.96
N SER A 157 4.97 2.88 16.16
CA SER A 157 5.81 4.06 16.43
C SER A 157 4.97 5.34 16.40
N THR A 158 5.10 6.17 17.44
CA THR A 158 4.44 7.47 17.58
C THR A 158 5.40 8.64 17.37
N ASN A 159 6.67 8.37 17.10
CA ASN A 159 7.73 9.36 16.98
C ASN A 159 8.47 9.27 15.64
N ASN A 160 7.66 9.13 14.59
CA ASN A 160 8.15 9.14 13.20
C ASN A 160 9.14 8.03 12.88
N GLY A 161 8.91 6.81 13.40
CA GLY A 161 9.73 5.63 13.13
C GLY A 161 11.06 5.58 13.90
N SER A 162 11.32 6.52 14.83
CA SER A 162 12.58 6.59 15.57
C SER A 162 12.69 5.49 16.63
N SER A 163 11.60 5.16 17.30
CA SER A 163 11.49 4.01 18.20
C SER A 163 10.12 3.33 18.05
N TRP A 164 10.04 2.11 18.52
CA TRP A 164 8.90 1.24 18.32
C TRP A 164 8.57 0.48 19.59
N ASP A 165 7.28 0.27 19.82
CA ASP A 165 6.75 -0.52 20.92
C ASP A 165 5.90 -1.67 20.38
N ASN A 166 5.84 -2.79 21.13
CA ASN A 166 4.89 -3.86 20.83
C ASN A 166 3.47 -3.45 21.20
N ALA A 167 2.51 -3.71 20.32
CA ALA A 167 1.08 -3.64 20.61
C ALA A 167 0.53 -5.03 20.92
N THR A 168 -0.52 -5.11 21.74
CA THR A 168 -1.20 -6.37 22.03
C THR A 168 -1.98 -6.85 20.81
N SER A 169 -1.64 -8.05 20.35
CA SER A 169 -2.32 -8.70 19.23
C SER A 169 -3.33 -9.75 19.73
N PRO A 170 -4.54 -9.83 19.14
CA PRO A 170 -5.51 -10.86 19.50
C PRO A 170 -5.24 -12.21 18.83
N THR A 171 -4.16 -12.32 18.04
CA THR A 171 -3.82 -13.54 17.28
C THR A 171 -2.35 -13.90 17.44
N ALA A 172 -2.06 -15.20 17.34
CA ALA A 172 -0.68 -15.72 17.24
C ALA A 172 -0.32 -16.17 15.81
N THR A 173 -1.24 -16.02 14.84
CA THR A 173 -0.98 -16.37 13.42
C THR A 173 -0.17 -15.26 12.73
N ASN A 174 0.55 -15.62 11.66
CA ASN A 174 1.30 -14.60 10.92
C ASN A 174 0.36 -13.55 10.32
N LEU A 175 0.75 -12.30 10.44
CA LEU A 175 0.17 -11.16 9.75
C LEU A 175 1.09 -10.76 8.59
N TYR A 176 0.51 -10.44 7.43
CA TYR A 176 1.27 -10.12 6.20
C TYR A 176 1.10 -8.69 5.75
N GLY A 177 -0.13 -8.21 5.66
CA GLY A 177 -0.47 -6.89 5.19
C GLY A 177 -1.08 -6.04 6.30
N VAL A 178 -0.86 -4.74 6.23
CA VAL A 178 -1.51 -3.75 7.09
C VAL A 178 -1.84 -2.51 6.27
N GLY A 179 -3.04 -1.98 6.45
CA GLY A 179 -3.54 -0.77 5.79
C GLY A 179 -4.26 0.14 6.76
N PHE A 180 -4.40 1.40 6.39
CA PHE A 180 -5.06 2.43 7.18
C PHE A 180 -6.07 3.21 6.35
N GLY A 181 -7.19 3.55 6.93
CA GLY A 181 -8.21 4.43 6.37
C GLY A 181 -9.33 4.69 7.37
N ASN A 182 -9.98 5.86 7.27
CA ASN A 182 -11.06 6.26 8.16
C ASN A 182 -10.74 6.03 9.65
N ASN A 183 -9.56 6.47 10.09
CA ASN A 183 -9.06 6.31 11.46
C ASN A 183 -8.99 4.85 11.95
N THR A 184 -8.92 3.89 11.03
CA THR A 184 -8.90 2.46 11.32
C THR A 184 -7.68 1.81 10.69
N PHE A 185 -6.94 1.04 11.47
CA PHE A 185 -5.94 0.11 10.96
C PHE A 185 -6.56 -1.27 10.77
N ILE A 186 -6.28 -1.91 9.66
CA ILE A 186 -6.63 -3.31 9.37
C ILE A 186 -5.35 -4.08 9.09
N ALA A 187 -5.15 -5.22 9.75
CA ALA A 187 -4.10 -6.15 9.38
C ALA A 187 -4.69 -7.50 8.97
N THR A 188 -4.04 -8.14 7.99
CA THR A 188 -4.49 -9.39 7.37
C THR A 188 -3.41 -10.45 7.42
N GLY A 189 -3.79 -11.72 7.50
CA GLY A 189 -2.83 -12.79 7.75
C GLY A 189 -3.22 -14.18 7.28
N ASP A 190 -2.57 -15.17 7.89
CA ASP A 190 -2.84 -16.58 7.65
C ASP A 190 -4.26 -16.97 8.00
N GLN A 191 -4.78 -17.97 7.27
CA GLN A 191 -6.11 -18.56 7.51
C GLN A 191 -7.25 -17.54 7.43
N GLY A 192 -7.08 -16.50 6.61
CA GLY A 192 -8.06 -15.43 6.47
C GLY A 192 -8.11 -14.48 7.66
N ASN A 193 -7.17 -14.55 8.59
CA ASN A 193 -7.20 -13.71 9.79
C ASN A 193 -7.24 -12.22 9.44
N ILE A 194 -8.13 -11.49 10.10
CA ILE A 194 -8.27 -10.04 10.01
C ILE A 194 -8.30 -9.50 11.43
N VAL A 195 -7.44 -8.53 11.73
CA VAL A 195 -7.47 -7.79 12.98
C VAL A 195 -7.60 -6.30 12.71
N LYS A 196 -8.32 -5.60 13.59
CA LYS A 196 -8.72 -4.21 13.44
C LYS A 196 -8.35 -3.40 14.67
N SER A 197 -7.89 -2.18 14.47
CA SER A 197 -7.68 -1.18 15.52
C SER A 197 -8.36 0.14 15.14
N THR A 198 -9.05 0.76 16.11
CA THR A 198 -9.69 2.08 15.97
C THR A 198 -9.12 3.10 16.96
N ASP A 199 -8.06 2.73 17.66
CA ASP A 199 -7.38 3.54 18.68
C ASP A 199 -5.91 3.81 18.36
N ASN A 200 -5.64 4.06 17.07
CA ASN A 200 -4.29 4.34 16.57
C ASN A 200 -3.28 3.21 16.77
N GLY A 201 -3.74 1.95 16.63
CA GLY A 201 -2.88 0.78 16.73
C GLY A 201 -2.49 0.38 18.15
N SER A 202 -3.14 0.96 19.18
CA SER A 202 -2.83 0.66 20.59
C SER A 202 -3.41 -0.69 21.02
N SER A 203 -4.64 -0.99 20.61
CA SER A 203 -5.30 -2.28 20.80
C SER A 203 -5.91 -2.80 19.50
N TRP A 204 -6.12 -4.10 19.44
CA TRP A 204 -6.59 -4.79 18.25
C TRP A 204 -7.62 -5.85 18.59
N ASP A 205 -8.66 -5.93 17.77
CA ASP A 205 -9.73 -6.92 17.87
C ASP A 205 -9.79 -7.79 16.62
N ASN A 206 -10.21 -9.05 16.76
CA ASN A 206 -10.48 -9.91 15.61
C ASN A 206 -11.72 -9.43 14.85
N ALA A 207 -11.64 -9.45 13.52
CA ALA A 207 -12.79 -9.25 12.63
C ALA A 207 -13.13 -10.56 11.90
N THR A 208 -14.43 -10.77 11.61
CA THR A 208 -14.87 -11.95 10.87
C THR A 208 -14.46 -11.86 9.40
N SER A 209 -13.79 -12.89 8.91
CA SER A 209 -13.37 -13.01 7.52
C SER A 209 -14.34 -13.90 6.73
N PRO A 210 -14.62 -13.57 5.45
CA PRO A 210 -15.43 -14.42 4.58
C PRO A 210 -14.64 -15.59 3.98
N THR A 211 -13.36 -15.72 4.32
CA THR A 211 -12.45 -16.71 3.72
C THR A 211 -11.53 -17.35 4.76
N GLY A 212 -11.13 -18.61 4.52
CA GLY A 212 -10.02 -19.27 5.21
C GLY A 212 -8.68 -19.17 4.48
N ASN A 213 -8.62 -18.51 3.33
CA ASN A 213 -7.38 -18.36 2.57
C ASN A 213 -6.47 -17.30 3.18
N ASN A 214 -5.16 -17.48 3.04
CA ASN A 214 -4.18 -16.50 3.51
C ASN A 214 -4.36 -15.17 2.77
N LEU A 215 -4.52 -14.09 3.53
CA LEU A 215 -4.61 -12.73 3.02
C LEU A 215 -3.24 -12.07 3.09
N LYS A 216 -2.72 -11.61 1.94
CA LYS A 216 -1.33 -11.14 1.79
C LYS A 216 -1.17 -9.64 1.86
N ALA A 217 -2.16 -8.89 1.41
CA ALA A 217 -2.14 -7.43 1.42
C ALA A 217 -3.53 -6.86 1.67
N VAL A 218 -3.59 -5.64 2.17
CA VAL A 218 -4.80 -4.85 2.34
C VAL A 218 -4.51 -3.39 2.05
N THR A 219 -5.44 -2.71 1.39
CA THR A 219 -5.39 -1.27 1.11
C THR A 219 -6.74 -0.63 1.36
N PHE A 220 -6.75 0.70 1.40
CA PHE A 220 -7.96 1.50 1.57
C PHE A 220 -8.07 2.56 0.47
N GLY A 221 -9.26 2.80 -0.02
CA GLY A 221 -9.60 3.88 -0.93
C GLY A 221 -11.12 4.00 -1.10
N ASN A 222 -11.63 5.19 -1.38
CA ASN A 222 -13.06 5.44 -1.56
C ASN A 222 -13.94 4.82 -0.45
N ASN A 223 -13.56 5.04 0.81
CA ASN A 223 -14.24 4.48 1.99
C ASN A 223 -14.36 2.94 2.01
N THR A 224 -13.48 2.27 1.27
CA THR A 224 -13.51 0.81 1.13
C THR A 224 -12.14 0.22 1.44
N PHE A 225 -12.10 -0.80 2.29
CA PHE A 225 -10.94 -1.66 2.41
C PHE A 225 -11.03 -2.81 1.40
N VAL A 226 -9.93 -3.10 0.74
CA VAL A 226 -9.78 -4.27 -0.15
C VAL A 226 -8.60 -5.10 0.34
N GLY A 227 -8.87 -6.37 0.67
CA GLY A 227 -7.86 -7.36 1.05
C GLY A 227 -7.69 -8.41 -0.05
N VAL A 228 -6.46 -8.86 -0.27
CA VAL A 228 -6.13 -9.82 -1.34
C VAL A 228 -5.22 -10.94 -0.84
N GLY A 229 -5.28 -12.11 -1.50
CA GLY A 229 -4.49 -13.21 -1.00
C GLY A 229 -4.38 -14.45 -1.89
N ALA A 230 -4.19 -15.58 -1.25
CA ALA A 230 -3.99 -16.86 -1.90
C ALA A 230 -5.20 -17.29 -2.73
N SER A 231 -4.92 -18.09 -3.78
CA SER A 231 -5.96 -18.68 -4.67
C SER A 231 -6.87 -17.61 -5.30
N GLY A 232 -6.33 -16.45 -5.64
CA GLY A 232 -7.09 -15.36 -6.26
C GLY A 232 -8.09 -14.68 -5.34
N ASN A 233 -8.02 -14.91 -4.04
CA ASN A 233 -9.02 -14.39 -3.10
C ASN A 233 -8.96 -12.87 -2.99
N ILE A 234 -10.11 -12.22 -3.14
CA ILE A 234 -10.30 -10.78 -2.91
C ILE A 234 -11.46 -10.61 -1.96
N ILE A 235 -11.27 -9.83 -0.92
CA ILE A 235 -12.30 -9.46 0.06
C ILE A 235 -12.44 -7.95 0.13
N ARG A 236 -13.60 -7.49 0.52
CA ARG A 236 -13.99 -6.07 0.53
C ARG A 236 -14.79 -5.72 1.78
N SER A 237 -14.55 -4.54 2.34
CA SER A 237 -15.35 -3.96 3.42
C SER A 237 -15.68 -2.50 3.10
N THR A 238 -16.97 -2.13 3.16
CA THR A 238 -17.46 -0.76 2.97
C THR A 238 -17.93 -0.11 4.27
N ASN A 239 -17.73 -0.80 5.39
CA ASN A 239 -18.16 -0.36 6.72
C ASN A 239 -16.99 -0.33 7.70
N ASN A 240 -15.86 0.12 7.21
CA ASN A 240 -14.67 0.36 8.01
C ASN A 240 -14.13 -0.91 8.71
N GLY A 241 -14.12 -2.04 7.98
CA GLY A 241 -13.62 -3.31 8.47
C GLY A 241 -14.54 -4.02 9.48
N SER A 242 -15.80 -3.58 9.64
CA SER A 242 -16.74 -4.21 10.57
C SER A 242 -17.33 -5.51 10.02
N SER A 243 -17.50 -5.61 8.72
CA SER A 243 -17.81 -6.84 8.00
C SER A 243 -17.11 -6.88 6.65
N TRP A 244 -16.97 -8.06 6.10
CA TRP A 244 -16.24 -8.32 4.87
C TRP A 244 -17.02 -9.26 3.96
N ASP A 245 -17.00 -8.99 2.67
CA ASP A 245 -17.61 -9.80 1.61
C ASP A 245 -16.53 -10.23 0.61
N ASN A 246 -16.75 -11.37 -0.07
CA ASN A 246 -15.91 -11.76 -1.20
C ASN A 246 -16.24 -10.88 -2.42
N ALA A 247 -15.20 -10.43 -3.12
CA ALA A 247 -15.31 -9.75 -4.41
C ALA A 247 -14.96 -10.70 -5.56
N THR A 248 -15.44 -10.39 -6.76
CA THR A 248 -15.14 -11.17 -7.96
C THR A 248 -13.69 -10.95 -8.38
N SER A 249 -12.94 -12.05 -8.47
CA SER A 249 -11.53 -12.06 -8.87
C SER A 249 -11.37 -12.54 -10.32
N PRO A 250 -10.49 -11.92 -11.11
CA PRO A 250 -10.25 -12.34 -12.50
C PRO A 250 -9.20 -13.47 -12.60
N THR A 251 -8.65 -13.93 -11.46
CA THR A 251 -7.57 -14.92 -11.46
C THR A 251 -7.70 -15.90 -10.30
N GLY A 252 -7.23 -17.13 -10.50
CA GLY A 252 -7.01 -18.10 -9.43
C GLY A 252 -5.59 -18.08 -8.85
N ASN A 253 -4.71 -17.21 -9.37
CA ASN A 253 -3.34 -17.12 -8.91
C ASN A 253 -3.24 -16.39 -7.57
N ASN A 254 -2.15 -16.66 -6.83
CA ASN A 254 -1.89 -15.94 -5.59
C ASN A 254 -1.69 -14.45 -5.85
N ILE A 255 -2.57 -13.64 -5.28
CA ILE A 255 -2.46 -12.18 -5.31
C ILE A 255 -1.51 -11.75 -4.20
N ARG A 256 -0.55 -10.90 -4.52
CA ARG A 256 0.54 -10.54 -3.62
C ARG A 256 0.46 -9.12 -3.11
N GLY A 257 -0.10 -8.21 -3.94
CA GLY A 257 -0.21 -6.80 -3.60
C GLY A 257 -1.46 -6.17 -4.16
N VAL A 258 -1.95 -5.14 -3.50
CA VAL A 258 -3.05 -4.28 -3.92
C VAL A 258 -2.79 -2.86 -3.46
N THR A 259 -3.09 -1.89 -4.29
CA THR A 259 -3.01 -0.46 -3.97
C THR A 259 -4.21 0.29 -4.55
N PHE A 260 -4.42 1.51 -4.08
CA PHE A 260 -5.46 2.39 -4.56
C PHE A 260 -4.87 3.71 -5.05
N GLY A 261 -5.40 4.24 -6.12
CA GLY A 261 -5.04 5.55 -6.68
C GLY A 261 -5.93 5.91 -7.85
N ASN A 262 -6.10 7.18 -8.15
CA ASN A 262 -6.95 7.65 -9.25
C ASN A 262 -8.35 7.00 -9.28
N ASN A 263 -8.96 6.82 -8.11
CA ASN A 263 -10.28 6.18 -7.92
C ASN A 263 -10.37 4.72 -8.40
N ILE A 264 -9.23 4.03 -8.58
CA ILE A 264 -9.20 2.61 -8.92
C ILE A 264 -8.35 1.81 -7.94
N PHE A 265 -8.73 0.55 -7.72
CA PHE A 265 -7.85 -0.43 -7.10
C PHE A 265 -7.05 -1.14 -8.18
N VAL A 266 -5.76 -1.34 -7.95
CA VAL A 266 -4.87 -2.13 -8.81
C VAL A 266 -4.24 -3.23 -7.99
N GLY A 267 -4.39 -4.47 -8.45
CA GLY A 267 -3.80 -5.64 -7.82
C GLY A 267 -2.79 -6.33 -8.73
N VAL A 268 -1.84 -7.01 -8.10
CA VAL A 268 -0.77 -7.76 -8.76
C VAL A 268 -0.65 -9.16 -8.20
N ALA A 269 -0.35 -10.12 -9.09
CA ALA A 269 -0.31 -11.52 -8.72
C ALA A 269 0.85 -12.28 -9.37
N ALA A 270 0.96 -13.54 -8.99
CA ALA A 270 1.87 -14.48 -9.65
C ALA A 270 1.57 -14.58 -11.16
N SER A 271 2.58 -15.03 -11.92
CA SER A 271 2.50 -15.20 -13.37
C SER A 271 2.25 -13.90 -14.15
N GLY A 272 2.74 -12.78 -13.66
CA GLY A 272 2.66 -11.50 -14.34
C GLY A 272 1.25 -10.90 -14.41
N ASN A 273 0.29 -11.40 -13.64
CA ASN A 273 -1.08 -10.90 -13.67
C ASN A 273 -1.18 -9.52 -13.00
N ILE A 274 -1.84 -8.61 -13.69
CA ILE A 274 -2.25 -7.31 -13.20
C ILE A 274 -3.75 -7.17 -13.43
N PHE A 275 -4.46 -6.64 -12.48
CA PHE A 275 -5.91 -6.45 -12.58
C PHE A 275 -6.32 -5.16 -11.89
N ARG A 276 -7.48 -4.64 -12.25
CA ARG A 276 -8.01 -3.38 -11.70
C ARG A 276 -9.49 -3.48 -11.41
N SER A 277 -9.93 -2.63 -10.48
CA SER A 277 -11.35 -2.39 -10.20
C SER A 277 -11.66 -0.91 -10.39
N THR A 278 -12.77 -0.62 -11.09
CA THR A 278 -13.32 0.72 -11.27
C THR A 278 -14.68 0.87 -10.59
N ASP A 279 -15.14 -0.17 -9.90
CA ASP A 279 -16.44 -0.28 -9.22
C ASP A 279 -16.28 -0.38 -7.70
N ASN A 280 -15.28 0.31 -7.18
CA ASN A 280 -14.98 0.38 -5.75
C ASN A 280 -14.68 -0.99 -5.12
N GLY A 281 -13.97 -1.86 -5.83
CA GLY A 281 -13.51 -3.15 -5.34
C GLY A 281 -14.57 -4.25 -5.36
N SER A 282 -15.72 -4.06 -6.04
CA SER A 282 -16.76 -5.09 -6.15
C SER A 282 -16.40 -6.18 -7.13
N SER A 283 -15.77 -5.81 -8.23
CA SER A 283 -15.23 -6.72 -9.24
C SER A 283 -13.90 -6.22 -9.78
N PHE A 284 -13.14 -7.12 -10.37
CA PHE A 284 -11.83 -6.82 -10.95
C PHE A 284 -11.69 -7.43 -12.33
N ASP A 285 -11.08 -6.67 -13.24
CA ASP A 285 -10.78 -7.07 -14.61
C ASP A 285 -9.26 -7.17 -14.83
N ASN A 286 -8.84 -8.14 -15.65
CA ASN A 286 -7.45 -8.26 -16.04
C ASN A 286 -6.99 -7.06 -16.89
N VAL A 287 -5.77 -6.62 -16.62
CA VAL A 287 -5.06 -5.62 -17.41
C VAL A 287 -3.89 -6.29 -18.11
N THR A 288 -3.70 -5.99 -19.40
CA THR A 288 -2.56 -6.51 -20.14
C THR A 288 -1.26 -5.91 -19.57
N SER A 289 -0.42 -6.73 -18.99
CA SER A 289 0.83 -6.29 -18.35
C SER A 289 1.95 -6.02 -19.35
N GLY A 290 1.83 -6.52 -20.59
CA GLY A 290 2.93 -6.54 -21.56
C GLY A 290 4.05 -7.54 -21.22
N LEU A 291 3.92 -8.23 -20.08
CA LEU A 291 4.83 -9.28 -19.66
C LEU A 291 4.38 -10.62 -20.27
N PRO A 292 5.32 -11.50 -20.64
CA PRO A 292 4.97 -12.88 -20.98
C PRO A 292 4.20 -13.51 -19.81
N GLY A 293 3.04 -14.10 -20.09
CA GLY A 293 2.20 -14.78 -19.08
C GLY A 293 2.77 -16.13 -18.65
N THR A 294 4.03 -16.17 -18.26
CA THR A 294 4.73 -17.39 -17.81
C THR A 294 4.85 -17.38 -16.28
N SER A 295 5.00 -18.58 -15.70
CA SER A 295 5.23 -18.75 -14.25
C SER A 295 6.49 -18.05 -13.73
N ASP A 296 7.36 -17.62 -14.64
CA ASP A 296 8.68 -17.05 -14.32
C ASP A 296 8.61 -15.59 -13.90
N TYR A 297 7.52 -14.89 -14.22
CA TYR A 297 7.31 -13.50 -13.85
C TYR A 297 6.37 -13.41 -12.64
N ASN A 298 6.92 -13.11 -11.48
CA ASN A 298 6.14 -12.90 -10.26
C ASN A 298 6.17 -11.43 -9.87
N ILE A 299 5.03 -10.75 -9.97
CA ILE A 299 4.90 -9.40 -9.45
C ILE A 299 4.60 -9.52 -7.95
N LEU A 300 5.42 -8.87 -7.12
CA LEU A 300 5.42 -9.02 -5.67
C LEU A 300 4.81 -7.85 -4.94
N GLY A 301 4.91 -6.65 -5.52
CA GLY A 301 4.39 -5.42 -4.92
C GLY A 301 3.89 -4.44 -5.96
N VAL A 302 3.00 -3.57 -5.55
CA VAL A 302 2.49 -2.45 -6.35
C VAL A 302 2.31 -1.24 -5.44
N GLY A 303 2.71 -0.08 -5.93
CA GLY A 303 2.54 1.21 -5.25
C GLY A 303 1.94 2.25 -6.20
N PHE A 304 1.32 3.27 -5.64
CA PHE A 304 0.79 4.41 -6.36
C PHE A 304 1.40 5.70 -5.83
N GLY A 305 1.70 6.62 -6.69
CA GLY A 305 2.18 7.95 -6.35
C GLY A 305 2.31 8.80 -7.60
N ASN A 306 2.14 10.12 -7.47
CA ASN A 306 2.26 11.06 -8.56
C ASN A 306 1.55 10.61 -9.86
N ASN A 307 0.29 10.17 -9.73
CA ASN A 307 -0.56 9.65 -10.80
C ASN A 307 -0.02 8.42 -11.54
N THR A 308 0.96 7.71 -10.96
CA THR A 308 1.62 6.56 -11.56
C THR A 308 1.54 5.34 -10.65
N PHE A 309 1.17 4.20 -11.23
CA PHE A 309 1.30 2.90 -10.56
C PHE A 309 2.64 2.28 -10.95
N ASN A 310 3.40 1.84 -9.95
CA ASN A 310 4.64 1.11 -10.13
C ASN A 310 4.49 -0.29 -9.55
N ALA A 311 4.78 -1.31 -10.34
CA ALA A 311 4.81 -2.69 -9.92
C ALA A 311 6.23 -3.23 -9.92
N VAL A 312 6.57 -3.99 -8.90
CA VAL A 312 7.91 -4.59 -8.72
C VAL A 312 7.80 -6.08 -8.51
N GLY A 313 8.78 -6.82 -9.02
CA GLY A 313 8.72 -8.26 -8.94
C GLY A 313 10.02 -8.95 -9.30
N LYS A 314 9.93 -10.28 -9.45
CA LYS A 314 11.02 -11.13 -9.95
C LYS A 314 10.71 -11.49 -11.40
N GLY A 315 11.67 -11.29 -12.31
CA GLY A 315 11.60 -11.73 -13.70
C GLY A 315 12.29 -13.07 -13.89
N GLY A 316 11.83 -13.83 -14.92
CA GLY A 316 12.57 -14.97 -15.44
C GLY A 316 13.91 -14.56 -16.08
N ASN A 317 14.80 -15.52 -16.28
CA ASN A 317 16.11 -15.32 -16.90
C ASN A 317 15.99 -14.87 -18.35
#